data_df100b8f1199d7fc00c070a199304ec0
#
_entry.id   df100b8f1199d7fc00c070a199304ec0
#
_cell.length_a   1.000
_cell.length_b   1.000
_cell.length_c   1.000
_cell.angle_alpha   90.00
_cell.angle_beta   90.00
_cell.angle_gamma   90.00
#
_symmetry.space_group_name_H-M   'P 1'
#
loop_
_entity.id
_entity.type
_entity.pdbx_description
1 polymer ?
#
loop_
_entity_poly.entity_id
_entity_poly.type
_entity_poly.pdbx_seq_one_letter_code
_entity_poly.pdbx_strand_id
1 'polypeptide(L)' 'MYEVDARGLSCPQPLMMTNDAIKTQDGPIKVLVSEPHQKTNVEKLAKDRGKKATSTQKGSEFEIVIE' A
#
# COMPACT_ATOMS: atom_id res chain seq x y z
N MET A 1 -5.11 -12.96 2.32
CA MET A 1 -4.49 -11.62 2.26
C MET A 1 -5.47 -10.62 1.69
N TYR A 2 -5.68 -9.53 2.38
CA TYR A 2 -6.59 -8.49 1.91
C TYR A 2 -5.90 -7.65 0.84
N GLU A 3 -6.56 -7.42 -0.28
CA GLU A 3 -5.97 -6.70 -1.40
C GLU A 3 -6.60 -5.32 -1.58
N VAL A 4 -5.76 -4.30 -1.72
CA VAL A 4 -6.17 -2.93 -2.00
C VAL A 4 -5.66 -2.57 -3.39
N ASP A 5 -6.56 -2.45 -4.36
CA ASP A 5 -6.19 -2.07 -5.72
C ASP A 5 -6.35 -0.56 -5.87
N ALA A 6 -5.23 0.14 -5.76
CA ALA A 6 -5.20 1.59 -5.86
C ALA A 6 -4.52 2.07 -7.14
N ARG A 7 -4.43 1.19 -8.14
CA ARG A 7 -3.81 1.53 -9.42
C ARG A 7 -4.65 2.57 -10.15
N GLY A 8 -3.97 3.52 -10.78
CA GLY A 8 -4.63 4.58 -11.52
C GLY A 8 -5.25 5.68 -10.67
N LEU A 9 -5.15 5.58 -9.35
CA LEU A 9 -5.68 6.61 -8.46
C LEU A 9 -4.59 7.61 -8.13
N SER A 10 -4.99 8.86 -7.91
CA SER A 10 -4.05 9.92 -7.54
C SER A 10 -4.00 10.11 -6.04
N CYS A 11 -2.90 10.68 -5.58
CA CYS A 11 -2.72 11.02 -4.17
C CYS A 11 -3.81 12.01 -3.72
N PRO A 12 -4.43 11.85 -2.54
CA PRO A 12 -4.04 10.94 -1.46
C PRO A 12 -4.86 9.63 -1.38
N GLN A 13 -5.58 9.26 -2.44
CA GLN A 13 -6.48 8.11 -2.39
C GLN A 13 -5.79 6.78 -2.04
N PRO A 14 -4.65 6.42 -2.67
CA PRO A 14 -4.00 5.16 -2.30
C PRO A 14 -3.62 5.12 -0.82
N LEU A 15 -3.19 6.25 -0.28
CA LEU A 15 -2.79 6.35 1.12
C LEU A 15 -4.00 6.18 2.04
N MET A 16 -5.12 6.81 1.70
CA MET A 16 -6.35 6.72 2.49
C MET A 16 -6.89 5.30 2.49
N MET A 17 -6.92 4.64 1.34
CA MET A 17 -7.38 3.26 1.22
C MET A 17 -6.51 2.31 2.03
N THR A 18 -5.19 2.51 1.99
CA THR A 18 -4.26 1.69 2.75
C THR A 18 -4.45 1.89 4.24
N ASN A 19 -4.63 3.14 4.67
CA ASN A 19 -4.86 3.44 6.08
C ASN A 19 -6.12 2.77 6.60
N ASP A 20 -7.20 2.82 5.81
CA ASP A 20 -8.45 2.16 6.18
C ASP A 20 -8.27 0.64 6.28
N ALA A 21 -7.53 0.05 5.33
CA ALA A 21 -7.27 -1.39 5.36
C ALA A 21 -6.48 -1.79 6.60
N ILE A 22 -5.47 -1.01 6.98
CA ILE A 22 -4.68 -1.28 8.18
C ILE A 22 -5.56 -1.25 9.43
N LYS A 23 -6.53 -0.32 9.47
CA LYS A 23 -7.43 -0.20 10.63
C LYS A 23 -8.44 -1.32 10.73
N THR A 24 -8.90 -1.84 9.60
CA THR A 24 -10.06 -2.76 9.56
C THR A 24 -9.68 -4.21 9.34
N GLN A 25 -8.48 -4.50 8.84
CA GLN A 25 -8.07 -5.87 8.52
C GLN A 25 -6.96 -6.33 9.46
N ASP A 26 -7.11 -7.55 9.98
CA ASP A 26 -6.04 -8.22 10.70
C ASP A 26 -5.25 -9.05 9.69
N GLY A 27 -3.93 -9.00 9.78
CA GLY A 27 -3.08 -9.83 8.94
C GLY A 27 -2.55 -9.08 7.73
N PRO A 28 -1.94 -9.80 6.78
CA PRO A 28 -1.24 -9.17 5.67
C PRO A 28 -2.18 -8.44 4.71
N ILE A 29 -1.70 -7.32 4.19
CA ILE A 29 -2.41 -6.51 3.21
C ILE A 29 -1.51 -6.33 2.00
N LYS A 30 -2.07 -6.50 0.80
CA LYS A 30 -1.37 -6.27 -0.45
C LYS A 30 -1.94 -5.02 -1.11
N VAL A 31 -1.10 -4.02 -1.36
CA VAL A 31 -1.51 -2.76 -1.97
C VAL A 31 -0.89 -2.66 -3.35
N LEU A 32 -1.70 -2.33 -4.34
CA LEU A 32 -1.24 -2.12 -5.72
C LEU A 32 -1.33 -0.64 -6.05
N VAL A 33 -0.23 -0.07 -6.52
CA VAL A 33 -0.17 1.34 -6.93
C VAL A 33 0.55 1.46 -8.27
N SER A 34 0.36 2.59 -8.96
CA SER A 34 0.90 2.78 -10.30
C SER A 34 2.13 3.68 -10.34
N GLU A 35 2.46 4.38 -9.26
CA GLU A 35 3.53 5.37 -9.29
C GLU A 35 4.51 5.21 -8.13
N PRO A 36 5.81 5.52 -8.36
CA PRO A 36 6.85 5.33 -7.33
C PRO A 36 6.61 6.15 -6.08
N HIS A 37 6.11 7.37 -6.20
CA HIS A 37 5.88 8.20 -5.01
C HIS A 37 4.74 7.66 -4.16
N GLN A 38 3.76 7.01 -4.77
CA GLN A 38 2.69 6.36 -4.02
C GLN A 38 3.22 5.16 -3.26
N LYS A 39 4.11 4.38 -3.88
CA LYS A 39 4.79 3.28 -3.21
C LYS A 39 5.52 3.77 -1.96
N THR A 40 6.28 4.86 -2.10
CA THR A 40 7.02 5.43 -0.98
C THR A 40 6.08 5.90 0.13
N ASN A 41 4.97 6.53 -0.23
CA ASN A 41 4.00 7.01 0.75
C ASN A 41 3.34 5.86 1.51
N VAL A 42 3.01 4.77 0.81
CA VAL A 42 2.42 3.60 1.45
C VAL A 42 3.42 2.94 2.39
N GLU A 43 4.68 2.85 1.99
CA GLU A 43 5.73 2.30 2.83
C GLU A 43 5.90 3.12 4.12
N LYS A 44 5.87 4.44 4.01
CA LYS A 44 5.97 5.31 5.17
C LYS A 44 4.78 5.14 6.11
N LEU A 45 3.59 5.05 5.55
CA LEU A 45 2.38 4.84 6.35
C LEU A 45 2.46 3.53 7.12
N ALA A 46 2.87 2.45 6.46
CA ALA A 46 3.02 1.16 7.11
C ALA A 46 4.00 1.24 8.27
N LYS A 47 5.14 1.90 8.06
CA LYS A 47 6.14 2.07 9.10
C LYS A 47 5.60 2.87 10.28
N ASP A 48 4.87 3.95 9.99
CA ASP A 48 4.27 4.78 11.03
C ASP A 48 3.25 4.02 11.88
N ARG A 49 2.65 2.98 11.30
CA ARG A 49 1.68 2.14 12.02
C ARG A 49 2.32 0.91 12.67
N GLY A 50 3.65 0.85 12.69
CA GLY A 50 4.37 -0.28 13.28
C GLY A 50 4.33 -1.55 12.46
N LYS A 51 4.09 -1.43 11.15
CA LYS A 51 4.02 -2.56 10.24
C LYS A 51 5.27 -2.65 9.39
N LYS A 52 5.47 -3.82 8.79
CA LYS A 52 6.57 -4.04 7.86
C LYS A 52 6.03 -4.05 6.44
N ALA A 53 6.67 -3.30 5.56
CA ALA A 53 6.27 -3.23 4.16
C ALA A 53 7.36 -3.79 3.26
N THR A 54 6.98 -4.66 2.33
CA THR A 54 7.87 -5.22 1.32
C THR A 54 7.30 -4.87 -0.03
N SER A 55 8.09 -4.19 -0.86
CA SER A 55 7.64 -3.71 -2.17
C SER A 55 8.30 -4.48 -3.30
N THR A 56 7.52 -4.75 -4.35
CA THR A 56 7.99 -5.40 -5.57
C THR A 56 7.49 -4.60 -6.76
N GLN A 57 8.38 -4.32 -7.69
CA GLN A 57 7.99 -3.66 -8.94
C GLN A 57 7.56 -4.72 -9.94
N LYS A 58 6.40 -4.50 -10.57
CA LYS A 58 5.87 -5.39 -11.60
C LYS A 58 5.55 -4.57 -12.84
N GLY A 59 6.49 -4.51 -13.78
CA GLY A 59 6.37 -3.66 -14.95
C GLY A 59 6.34 -2.20 -14.54
N SER A 60 5.26 -1.51 -14.86
CA SER A 60 5.09 -0.10 -14.50
C SER A 60 4.32 0.08 -13.19
N GLU A 61 4.01 -1.01 -12.48
CA GLU A 61 3.21 -0.97 -11.26
C GLU A 61 4.02 -1.50 -10.08
N PHE A 62 3.51 -1.23 -8.87
CA PHE A 62 4.17 -1.65 -7.64
C PHE A 62 3.19 -2.40 -6.75
N GLU A 63 3.68 -3.47 -6.14
CA GLU A 63 2.92 -4.26 -5.18
C GLU A 63 3.61 -4.12 -3.83
N ILE A 64 2.88 -3.70 -2.81
CA ILE A 64 3.42 -3.52 -1.46
C ILE A 64 2.68 -4.47 -0.53
N VAL A 65 3.42 -5.38 0.11
CA VAL A 65 2.86 -6.29 1.09
C VAL A 65 3.17 -5.73 2.48
N ILE A 66 2.12 -5.50 3.25
CA ILE A 66 2.21 -4.93 4.60
C ILE A 66 1.87 -6.02 5.61
N GLU A 67 2.77 -6.27 6.54
CA GLU A 67 2.58 -7.31 7.56
C GLU A 67 2.76 -6.80 9.00
#